data_95b4b4bb59bdf3088d1043cf8ddd913e
#
_entry.id   95b4b4bb59bdf3088d1043cf8ddd913e
#
_cell.length_a   1.000
_cell.length_b   1.000
_cell.length_c   1.000
_cell.angle_alpha   90.00
_cell.angle_beta   90.00
_cell.angle_gamma   90.00
#
_symmetry.space_group_name_H-M   'P 1'
#
loop_
_entity.id
_entity.type
_entity.pdbx_description
1 polymer ?
#
loop_
_entity_poly.entity_id
_entity_poly.type
_entity_poly.pdbx_seq_one_letter_code
_entity_poly.pdbx_strand_id
1 'polypeptide(L)'
;MKRVISIILAAVLMLSFCTPAFAAKSCRCGHTPVIYIPGFGAPIYNELDSEEPVSVFPPSGEAIAAAVPDLLVAVTGGLLAGNDRIFGTFAIKGANKMLGAAACNSDGNAPENSGVEFDGIEEDLHKIAHTLTDEDIDDKYFTFLYDWRISPVDNAKLLRNFVNEVKSATGHSKVSFTCHSQGNTVLTSYLALYGSKNIDKIVCLSPAYQGLSLVGALFTKKISLSGKGDAFEEYLKGIMGYEDAKSQLICSVVSLINSYGLVDFALNYVQGMLDSQLDRVFDESLIDIFATMPGLWSFVPAEDYDDAKEAMLKGDEKYAGLVEKIDYYHYNVQTKTEKLLKHARSNGAAVIIASGYNISSIPVTLTAAGQSDYLIDTKYTSLGATCAPITKTLGENYRQAKRSCGHNHLSPDGIIDASTCSFPEYTWFFRDNGHNDFSDEYLEFVNWALNYRGQPTVRSAKSYPQFMMVTADGALEPASREIPVETRSDEEVIFTSAIAVIKESF
;
A
#
# COMPACT_ATOMS: atom_id res chain seq x y z
N MET A 1 40.14 -20.75 -53.14
CA MET A 1 40.12 -21.18 -51.74
C MET A 1 39.61 -20.10 -50.77
N LYS A 2 40.16 -18.89 -50.68
CA LYS A 2 39.70 -17.85 -49.72
C LYS A 2 38.20 -17.48 -49.87
N ARG A 3 37.65 -17.35 -51.06
CA ARG A 3 36.21 -17.04 -51.29
C ARG A 3 35.27 -18.19 -50.88
N VAL A 4 35.69 -19.43 -51.01
CA VAL A 4 34.87 -20.59 -50.63
C VAL A 4 34.85 -20.72 -49.10
N ILE A 5 35.99 -20.46 -48.43
CA ILE A 5 36.09 -20.44 -46.98
C ILE A 5 35.21 -19.31 -46.37
N SER A 6 35.20 -18.12 -46.98
CA SER A 6 34.34 -17.02 -46.53
C SER A 6 32.84 -17.32 -46.68
N ILE A 7 32.42 -18.02 -47.74
CA ILE A 7 31.03 -18.43 -47.96
C ILE A 7 30.64 -19.52 -46.93
N ILE A 8 31.52 -20.47 -46.66
CA ILE A 8 31.28 -21.51 -45.64
C ILE A 8 31.22 -20.89 -44.24
N LEU A 9 32.10 -19.94 -43.90
CA LEU A 9 32.07 -19.23 -42.62
C LEU A 9 30.79 -18.38 -42.46
N ALA A 10 30.34 -17.71 -43.52
CA ALA A 10 29.08 -16.96 -43.52
C ALA A 10 27.83 -17.87 -43.40
N ALA A 11 27.87 -19.04 -44.03
CA ALA A 11 26.80 -20.04 -43.92
C ALA A 11 26.77 -20.68 -42.52
N VAL A 12 27.93 -20.95 -41.92
CA VAL A 12 28.01 -21.45 -40.53
C VAL A 12 27.59 -20.40 -39.52
N LEU A 13 27.92 -19.12 -39.73
CA LEU A 13 27.42 -18.00 -38.91
C LEU A 13 25.90 -17.81 -39.09
N MET A 14 25.35 -17.92 -40.28
CA MET A 14 23.90 -17.85 -40.46
C MET A 14 23.15 -19.07 -39.91
N LEU A 15 23.77 -20.25 -39.89
CA LEU A 15 23.22 -21.45 -39.23
C LEU A 15 23.28 -21.37 -37.71
N SER A 16 24.27 -20.67 -37.14
CA SER A 16 24.34 -20.44 -35.68
C SER A 16 23.37 -19.40 -35.17
N PHE A 17 22.78 -18.56 -36.05
CA PHE A 17 21.64 -17.68 -35.71
C PHE A 17 20.28 -18.36 -35.92
N CYS A 18 20.23 -19.52 -36.53
CA CYS A 18 19.08 -20.41 -36.51
C CYS A 18 19.19 -21.35 -35.29
N THR A 19 19.24 -20.76 -34.07
CA THR A 19 18.70 -21.50 -32.94
C THR A 19 17.24 -21.74 -33.31
N PRO A 20 16.75 -23.00 -33.38
CA PRO A 20 15.32 -23.19 -33.48
C PRO A 20 14.75 -22.40 -32.30
N ALA A 21 13.97 -21.39 -32.58
CA ALA A 21 12.99 -20.91 -31.60
C ALA A 21 12.22 -22.20 -31.29
N PHE A 22 12.56 -22.88 -30.21
CA PHE A 22 11.66 -23.85 -29.60
C PHE A 22 10.43 -23.02 -29.33
N ALA A 23 9.44 -23.14 -30.21
CA ALA A 23 8.11 -22.66 -29.90
C ALA A 23 7.79 -23.32 -28.58
N ALA A 24 7.88 -22.55 -27.51
CA ALA A 24 7.56 -23.03 -26.16
C ALA A 24 6.19 -23.69 -26.32
N LYS A 25 6.10 -24.97 -25.99
CA LYS A 25 4.83 -25.71 -26.11
C LYS A 25 3.83 -24.90 -25.31
N SER A 26 2.80 -24.36 -25.96
CA SER A 26 1.77 -23.59 -25.27
C SER A 26 1.22 -24.48 -24.15
N CYS A 27 1.29 -24.02 -22.92
CA CYS A 27 0.72 -24.72 -21.79
C CYS A 27 -0.79 -24.84 -21.98
N ARG A 28 -1.36 -25.99 -21.65
CA ARG A 28 -2.79 -26.30 -21.74
C ARG A 28 -3.41 -26.63 -20.39
N CYS A 29 -2.78 -26.21 -19.29
CA CYS A 29 -3.25 -26.51 -17.95
C CYS A 29 -4.60 -25.87 -17.59
N GLY A 30 -5.07 -24.87 -18.34
CA GLY A 30 -6.31 -24.15 -18.07
C GLY A 30 -6.21 -23.02 -17.06
N HIS A 31 -5.02 -22.81 -16.49
CA HIS A 31 -4.72 -21.74 -15.54
C HIS A 31 -3.83 -20.67 -16.19
N THR A 32 -3.76 -19.51 -15.60
CA THR A 32 -2.90 -18.40 -16.03
C THR A 32 -1.88 -18.12 -14.93
N PRO A 33 -0.56 -18.02 -15.25
CA PRO A 33 0.45 -17.71 -14.23
C PRO A 33 0.13 -16.37 -13.57
N VAL A 34 0.28 -16.31 -12.26
CA VAL A 34 -0.03 -15.12 -11.47
C VAL A 34 1.26 -14.43 -11.08
N ILE A 35 1.31 -13.11 -11.31
CA ILE A 35 2.37 -12.23 -10.83
C ILE A 35 1.82 -11.45 -9.65
N TYR A 36 2.49 -11.56 -8.52
CA TYR A 36 2.25 -10.73 -7.35
C TYR A 36 3.14 -9.49 -7.39
N ILE A 37 2.52 -8.35 -7.19
CA ILE A 37 3.23 -7.08 -7.03
C ILE A 37 2.95 -6.60 -5.60
N PRO A 38 3.92 -6.71 -4.68
CA PRO A 38 3.73 -6.33 -3.28
C PRO A 38 3.53 -4.82 -3.11
N GLY A 39 3.16 -4.43 -1.90
CA GLY A 39 3.10 -3.03 -1.50
C GLY A 39 4.47 -2.41 -1.22
N PHE A 40 4.42 -1.23 -0.63
CA PHE A 40 5.56 -0.53 -0.06
C PHE A 40 6.24 -1.39 1.02
N GLY A 41 7.58 -1.32 1.08
CA GLY A 41 8.32 -1.86 2.21
C GLY A 41 9.32 -2.98 1.87
N ALA A 42 9.54 -3.30 0.59
CA ALA A 42 10.65 -4.18 0.22
C ALA A 42 11.97 -3.62 0.78
N PRO A 43 12.87 -4.48 1.31
CA PRO A 43 14.17 -4.03 1.77
C PRO A 43 14.95 -3.32 0.67
N ILE A 44 15.58 -2.21 1.01
CA ILE A 44 16.44 -1.43 0.11
C ILE A 44 17.85 -1.47 0.66
N TYR A 45 18.78 -1.70 -0.24
CA TYR A 45 20.19 -1.78 0.07
C TYR A 45 20.99 -0.76 -0.73
N ASN A 46 22.11 -0.31 -0.18
CA ASN A 46 23.20 0.35 -0.90
C ASN A 46 24.33 -0.66 -1.11
N GLU A 47 25.27 -0.32 -2.00
CA GLU A 47 26.44 -1.16 -2.28
C GLU A 47 26.06 -2.58 -2.73
N LEU A 48 25.01 -2.68 -3.58
CA LEU A 48 24.52 -3.98 -4.09
C LEU A 48 25.58 -4.85 -4.74
N ASP A 49 26.67 -4.25 -5.28
CA ASP A 49 27.80 -4.98 -5.88
C ASP A 49 28.79 -5.53 -4.82
N SER A 50 28.58 -5.23 -3.53
CA SER A 50 29.46 -5.71 -2.47
C SER A 50 29.07 -7.11 -1.99
N GLU A 51 30.00 -7.82 -1.31
CA GLU A 51 29.70 -9.10 -0.69
C GLU A 51 28.68 -8.99 0.47
N GLU A 52 28.56 -7.80 1.08
CA GLU A 52 27.65 -7.50 2.17
C GLU A 52 26.93 -6.16 1.88
N PRO A 53 25.82 -6.15 1.13
CA PRO A 53 25.03 -4.95 0.90
C PRO A 53 24.53 -4.29 2.18
N VAL A 54 24.54 -2.97 2.24
CA VAL A 54 24.15 -2.22 3.43
C VAL A 54 22.65 -1.90 3.39
N SER A 55 21.88 -2.43 4.35
CA SER A 55 20.46 -2.11 4.45
C SER A 55 20.25 -0.63 4.80
N VAL A 56 19.47 0.06 3.98
CA VAL A 56 19.04 1.46 4.21
C VAL A 56 17.54 1.55 4.49
N PHE A 57 16.79 0.52 4.11
CA PHE A 57 15.40 0.34 4.53
C PHE A 57 15.10 -1.17 4.65
N PRO A 58 14.52 -1.63 5.78
CA PRO A 58 14.45 -0.88 7.05
C PRO A 58 15.82 -0.37 7.50
N PRO A 59 15.88 0.73 8.28
CA PRO A 59 17.16 1.27 8.74
C PRO A 59 17.99 0.20 9.44
N SER A 60 19.29 0.15 9.17
CA SER A 60 20.19 -0.78 9.85
C SER A 60 20.24 -0.53 11.37
N GLY A 61 20.58 -1.57 12.14
CA GLY A 61 20.78 -1.43 13.59
C GLY A 61 21.81 -0.35 13.95
N GLU A 62 22.84 -0.16 13.12
CA GLU A 62 23.85 0.89 13.29
C GLU A 62 23.24 2.29 13.07
N ALA A 63 22.45 2.49 12.01
CA ALA A 63 21.76 3.75 11.74
C ALA A 63 20.78 4.12 12.87
N ILE A 64 20.02 3.13 13.37
CA ILE A 64 19.13 3.32 14.52
C ILE A 64 19.94 3.71 15.77
N ALA A 65 21.00 2.99 16.08
CA ALA A 65 21.84 3.28 17.25
C ALA A 65 22.48 4.68 17.17
N ALA A 66 22.89 5.11 15.97
CA ALA A 66 23.43 6.45 15.73
C ALA A 66 22.39 7.58 15.89
N ALA A 67 21.10 7.29 15.62
CA ALA A 67 20.02 8.27 15.73
C ALA A 67 19.48 8.41 17.18
N VAL A 68 19.49 7.34 17.96
CA VAL A 68 18.91 7.29 19.33
C VAL A 68 19.36 8.44 20.24
N PRO A 69 20.67 8.81 20.33
CA PRO A 69 21.09 9.91 21.19
C PRO A 69 20.43 11.25 20.81
N ASP A 70 20.33 11.55 19.51
CA ASP A 70 19.70 12.79 19.05
C ASP A 70 18.19 12.79 19.33
N LEU A 71 17.51 11.68 19.09
CA LEU A 71 16.08 11.54 19.38
C LEU A 71 15.78 11.65 20.88
N LEU A 72 16.65 11.11 21.74
CA LEU A 72 16.53 11.30 23.19
C LEU A 72 16.69 12.76 23.61
N VAL A 73 17.64 13.51 23.00
CA VAL A 73 17.78 14.94 23.27
C VAL A 73 16.58 15.72 22.73
N ALA A 74 16.04 15.37 21.58
CA ALA A 74 14.80 15.97 21.06
C ALA A 74 13.65 15.79 22.07
N VAL A 75 13.45 14.60 22.61
CA VAL A 75 12.39 14.32 23.57
C VAL A 75 12.65 15.01 24.91
N THR A 76 13.84 14.83 25.52
CA THR A 76 14.12 15.32 26.87
C THR A 76 14.38 16.81 26.93
N GLY A 77 15.25 17.34 26.06
CA GLY A 77 15.62 18.75 26.01
C GLY A 77 14.61 19.61 25.24
N GLY A 78 13.93 19.02 24.26
CA GLY A 78 12.89 19.66 23.48
C GLY A 78 11.52 19.53 24.14
N LEU A 79 10.92 18.35 24.02
CA LEU A 79 9.53 18.11 24.38
C LEU A 79 9.29 18.30 25.90
N LEU A 80 10.07 17.65 26.76
CA LEU A 80 9.88 17.72 28.20
C LEU A 80 10.33 19.06 28.83
N ALA A 81 11.35 19.69 28.27
CA ALA A 81 11.81 21.02 28.73
C ALA A 81 11.13 22.20 28.00
N GLY A 82 10.23 21.93 27.04
CA GLY A 82 9.51 22.96 26.28
C GLY A 82 10.40 23.84 25.40
N ASN A 83 11.43 23.28 24.80
CA ASN A 83 12.37 24.02 23.94
C ASN A 83 12.26 23.54 22.48
N ASP A 84 11.40 24.22 21.71
CA ASP A 84 11.10 23.89 20.30
C ASP A 84 12.36 23.84 19.41
N ARG A 85 13.31 24.73 19.64
CA ARG A 85 14.52 24.77 18.83
C ARG A 85 15.42 23.54 19.07
N ILE A 86 15.53 23.10 20.33
CA ILE A 86 16.25 21.85 20.67
C ILE A 86 15.50 20.69 20.05
N PHE A 87 14.18 20.63 20.20
CA PHE A 87 13.34 19.59 19.58
C PHE A 87 13.60 19.50 18.08
N GLY A 88 13.39 20.59 17.31
CA GLY A 88 13.60 20.61 15.88
C GLY A 88 15.02 20.22 15.46
N THR A 89 16.05 20.77 16.14
CA THR A 89 17.44 20.49 15.77
C THR A 89 17.80 19.01 15.91
N PHE A 90 17.39 18.37 17.00
CA PHE A 90 17.76 16.98 17.27
C PHE A 90 16.82 15.98 16.61
N ALA A 91 15.55 16.34 16.38
CA ALA A 91 14.64 15.55 15.55
C ALA A 91 15.14 15.45 14.10
N ILE A 92 15.58 16.56 13.51
CA ILE A 92 16.19 16.61 12.17
C ILE A 92 17.44 15.73 12.11
N LYS A 93 18.36 15.84 13.09
CA LYS A 93 19.58 15.03 13.12
C LYS A 93 19.28 13.54 13.22
N GLY A 94 18.35 13.16 14.09
CA GLY A 94 17.94 11.77 14.26
C GLY A 94 17.30 11.20 12.99
N ALA A 95 16.36 11.95 12.37
CA ALA A 95 15.72 11.56 11.12
C ALA A 95 16.74 11.37 9.98
N ASN A 96 17.66 12.34 9.80
CA ASN A 96 18.67 12.26 8.75
C ASN A 96 19.64 11.07 8.93
N LYS A 97 20.04 10.77 10.17
CA LYS A 97 20.88 9.59 10.44
C LYS A 97 20.16 8.28 10.18
N MET A 98 18.86 8.21 10.50
CA MET A 98 18.08 6.99 10.40
C MET A 98 17.59 6.73 8.97
N LEU A 99 17.17 7.76 8.25
CA LEU A 99 16.45 7.63 6.98
C LEU A 99 17.16 8.27 5.79
N GLY A 100 18.17 9.12 6.02
CA GLY A 100 18.81 9.89 4.94
C GLY A 100 19.45 9.02 3.87
N ALA A 101 19.97 7.84 4.24
CA ALA A 101 20.57 6.90 3.28
C ALA A 101 19.55 6.27 2.31
N ALA A 102 18.25 6.34 2.63
CA ALA A 102 17.19 5.84 1.76
C ALA A 102 16.75 6.85 0.69
N ALA A 103 17.21 8.12 0.76
CA ALA A 103 16.82 9.15 -0.20
C ALA A 103 17.18 8.80 -1.64
N CYS A 104 16.38 9.27 -2.59
CA CYS A 104 16.73 9.28 -4.00
C CYS A 104 17.55 10.54 -4.34
N ASN A 105 18.12 10.56 -5.54
CA ASN A 105 18.75 11.77 -6.09
C ASN A 105 17.68 12.83 -6.39
N SER A 106 18.09 14.08 -6.57
CA SER A 106 17.17 15.20 -6.85
C SER A 106 16.36 15.04 -8.14
N ASP A 107 16.77 14.18 -9.04
CA ASP A 107 16.05 13.81 -10.27
C ASP A 107 15.06 12.64 -10.07
N GLY A 108 14.94 12.12 -8.84
CA GLY A 108 14.07 11.01 -8.49
C GLY A 108 14.56 9.64 -8.94
N ASN A 109 15.85 9.51 -9.29
CA ASN A 109 16.47 8.19 -9.50
C ASN A 109 17.04 7.66 -8.19
N ALA A 110 17.08 6.35 -8.03
CA ALA A 110 17.85 5.74 -6.95
C ALA A 110 19.33 6.10 -7.09
N PRO A 111 20.09 6.22 -5.99
CA PRO A 111 21.55 6.31 -6.04
C PRO A 111 22.16 5.13 -6.80
N GLU A 112 23.34 5.32 -7.36
CA GLU A 112 24.10 4.24 -8.01
C GLU A 112 24.32 3.10 -7.01
N ASN A 113 24.17 1.86 -7.46
CA ASN A 113 24.27 0.63 -6.64
C ASN A 113 23.32 0.62 -5.43
N SER A 114 22.16 1.27 -5.53
CA SER A 114 21.12 1.26 -4.50
C SER A 114 19.80 0.76 -5.07
N GLY A 115 19.13 -0.14 -4.36
CA GLY A 115 17.85 -0.69 -4.79
C GLY A 115 17.44 -1.92 -4.00
N VAL A 116 16.51 -2.68 -4.56
CA VAL A 116 16.15 -4.01 -4.06
C VAL A 116 17.14 -5.04 -4.59
N GLU A 117 17.45 -6.01 -3.76
CA GLU A 117 18.12 -7.23 -4.21
C GLU A 117 17.10 -8.07 -4.99
N PHE A 118 17.38 -8.34 -6.25
CA PHE A 118 16.49 -9.05 -7.13
C PHE A 118 17.29 -9.99 -8.04
N ASP A 119 17.26 -11.28 -7.72
CA ASP A 119 18.01 -12.32 -8.41
C ASP A 119 17.33 -12.83 -9.70
N GLY A 120 16.31 -12.14 -10.19
CA GLY A 120 15.57 -12.54 -11.39
C GLY A 120 14.51 -13.61 -11.12
N ILE A 121 14.19 -14.41 -12.14
CA ILE A 121 13.35 -15.61 -11.99
C ILE A 121 14.31 -16.77 -11.68
N GLU A 122 14.65 -16.96 -10.41
CA GLU A 122 15.38 -18.15 -9.95
C GLU A 122 14.41 -19.27 -9.51
N GLU A 123 14.96 -20.49 -9.30
CA GLU A 123 14.18 -21.65 -8.87
C GLU A 123 13.48 -21.46 -7.51
N ASP A 124 13.96 -20.53 -6.68
CA ASP A 124 13.35 -20.13 -5.39
C ASP A 124 12.43 -18.90 -5.52
N LEU A 125 11.48 -18.97 -6.42
CA LEU A 125 10.45 -17.95 -6.56
C LEU A 125 9.71 -17.73 -5.25
N HIS A 126 9.66 -16.49 -4.77
CA HIS A 126 8.76 -16.10 -3.69
C HIS A 126 7.32 -16.29 -4.17
N LYS A 127 6.68 -17.34 -3.71
CA LYS A 127 5.32 -17.69 -4.11
C LYS A 127 4.34 -16.98 -3.21
N ILE A 128 3.41 -16.26 -3.83
CA ILE A 128 2.21 -15.90 -3.09
C ILE A 128 1.44 -17.19 -2.90
N ALA A 129 1.05 -17.40 -1.74
CA ALA A 129 0.12 -18.41 -1.38
C ALA A 129 0.66 -19.84 -1.37
N HIS A 130 1.26 -20.14 -0.27
CA HIS A 130 1.20 -21.43 0.35
C HIS A 130 -0.25 -21.94 0.58
N THR A 131 -1.26 -21.07 0.37
CA THR A 131 -2.68 -21.31 0.65
C THR A 131 -3.51 -21.64 -0.58
N LEU A 132 -2.96 -21.48 -1.77
CA LEU A 132 -3.63 -21.98 -2.96
C LEU A 132 -3.35 -23.47 -3.02
N THR A 133 -4.21 -24.22 -2.35
CA THR A 133 -4.17 -25.68 -2.32
C THR A 133 -4.13 -26.24 -3.72
N ASP A 134 -3.14 -27.00 -4.00
CA ASP A 134 -2.98 -28.12 -4.89
C ASP A 134 -1.59 -28.16 -5.51
N GLU A 135 -1.05 -29.36 -5.62
CA GLU A 135 0.30 -29.75 -5.95
C GLU A 135 0.91 -29.14 -7.25
N ASP A 136 0.10 -28.43 -8.06
CA ASP A 136 0.50 -27.90 -9.37
C ASP A 136 0.68 -26.36 -9.42
N ILE A 137 0.72 -25.67 -8.30
CA ILE A 137 0.69 -24.19 -8.28
C ILE A 137 2.08 -23.59 -8.44
N ASP A 138 3.09 -24.34 -8.13
CA ASP A 138 4.48 -23.89 -8.01
C ASP A 138 5.00 -23.13 -9.23
N ASP A 139 4.56 -23.48 -10.42
CA ASP A 139 4.97 -22.82 -11.67
C ASP A 139 4.08 -21.65 -12.09
N LYS A 140 3.10 -21.24 -11.25
CA LYS A 140 2.04 -20.28 -11.67
C LYS A 140 2.08 -18.96 -10.93
N TYR A 141 2.81 -18.86 -9.82
CA TYR A 141 2.88 -17.69 -8.97
C TYR A 141 4.31 -17.13 -8.90
N PHE A 142 4.45 -15.84 -9.20
CA PHE A 142 5.73 -15.16 -9.31
C PHE A 142 5.66 -13.83 -8.58
N THR A 143 6.64 -13.50 -7.74
CA THR A 143 6.71 -12.21 -7.05
C THR A 143 7.61 -11.25 -7.80
N PHE A 144 7.08 -10.09 -8.17
CA PHE A 144 7.85 -8.99 -8.74
C PHE A 144 8.24 -8.02 -7.63
N LEU A 145 9.47 -8.12 -7.12
CA LEU A 145 10.05 -7.14 -6.22
C LEU A 145 10.53 -5.91 -7.02
N TYR A 146 10.42 -4.74 -6.41
CA TYR A 146 10.79 -3.49 -7.06
C TYR A 146 11.22 -2.43 -6.05
N ASP A 147 12.02 -1.48 -6.48
CA ASP A 147 12.39 -0.32 -5.67
C ASP A 147 11.18 0.63 -5.56
N TRP A 148 10.52 0.60 -4.41
CA TRP A 148 9.33 1.38 -4.12
C TRP A 148 9.58 2.89 -4.06
N ARG A 149 10.84 3.34 -3.98
CA ARG A 149 11.22 4.76 -3.93
C ARG A 149 11.12 5.42 -5.29
N ILE A 150 11.49 4.70 -6.37
CA ILE A 150 11.53 5.25 -7.72
C ILE A 150 10.13 5.32 -8.36
N SER A 151 10.05 5.97 -9.53
CA SER A 151 8.78 6.14 -10.23
C SER A 151 8.07 4.81 -10.51
N PRO A 152 6.76 4.69 -10.18
CA PRO A 152 5.96 3.53 -10.59
C PRO A 152 5.99 3.28 -12.10
N VAL A 153 6.22 4.32 -12.89
CA VAL A 153 6.36 4.21 -14.36
C VAL A 153 7.66 3.53 -14.75
N ASP A 154 8.75 3.79 -14.02
CA ASP A 154 10.03 3.12 -14.26
C ASP A 154 9.97 1.66 -13.79
N ASN A 155 9.35 1.39 -12.63
CA ASN A 155 9.07 0.03 -12.17
C ASN A 155 8.18 -0.74 -13.18
N ALA A 156 7.21 -0.09 -13.81
CA ALA A 156 6.38 -0.73 -14.85
C ALA A 156 7.17 -1.14 -16.10
N LYS A 157 8.26 -0.44 -16.42
CA LYS A 157 9.18 -0.87 -17.50
C LYS A 157 9.94 -2.14 -17.13
N LEU A 158 10.37 -2.26 -15.87
CA LEU A 158 10.99 -3.49 -15.34
C LEU A 158 9.97 -4.64 -15.30
N LEU A 159 8.76 -4.36 -14.82
CA LEU A 159 7.65 -5.33 -14.82
C LEU A 159 7.37 -5.87 -16.22
N ARG A 160 7.53 -5.05 -17.27
CA ARG A 160 7.35 -5.53 -18.66
C ARG A 160 8.31 -6.67 -19.01
N ASN A 161 9.55 -6.56 -18.61
CA ASN A 161 10.55 -7.61 -18.83
C ASN A 161 10.18 -8.86 -18.05
N PHE A 162 9.87 -8.71 -16.76
CA PHE A 162 9.45 -9.80 -15.89
C PHE A 162 8.21 -10.56 -16.43
N VAL A 163 7.18 -9.84 -16.91
CA VAL A 163 6.01 -10.45 -17.57
C VAL A 163 6.41 -11.29 -18.78
N ASN A 164 7.39 -10.84 -19.58
CA ASN A 164 7.86 -11.61 -20.75
C ASN A 164 8.64 -12.86 -20.31
N GLU A 165 9.41 -12.78 -19.25
CA GLU A 165 10.16 -13.91 -18.68
C GLU A 165 9.19 -14.96 -18.12
N VAL A 166 8.22 -14.56 -17.29
CA VAL A 166 7.17 -15.46 -16.77
C VAL A 166 6.42 -16.14 -17.92
N LYS A 167 6.02 -15.39 -18.95
CA LYS A 167 5.35 -15.97 -20.11
C LYS A 167 6.22 -16.98 -20.85
N SER A 168 7.50 -16.69 -20.99
CA SER A 168 8.47 -17.58 -21.66
C SER A 168 8.71 -18.84 -20.83
N ALA A 169 8.94 -18.70 -19.53
CA ALA A 169 9.21 -19.81 -18.62
C ALA A 169 8.01 -20.77 -18.51
N THR A 170 6.79 -20.22 -18.46
CA THR A 170 5.56 -21.01 -18.26
C THR A 170 4.87 -21.45 -19.55
N GLY A 171 5.29 -20.94 -20.70
CA GLY A 171 4.65 -21.22 -22.01
C GLY A 171 3.22 -20.65 -22.13
N HIS A 172 2.87 -19.62 -21.33
CA HIS A 172 1.56 -18.98 -21.38
C HIS A 172 1.58 -17.70 -22.21
N SER A 173 0.46 -17.38 -22.86
CA SER A 173 0.31 -16.14 -23.64
C SER A 173 -0.12 -14.94 -22.80
N LYS A 174 -0.73 -15.20 -21.64
CA LYS A 174 -1.24 -14.22 -20.68
C LYS A 174 -0.70 -14.48 -19.29
N VAL A 175 -0.76 -13.44 -18.45
CA VAL A 175 -0.54 -13.50 -17.00
C VAL A 175 -1.75 -12.95 -16.27
N SER A 176 -1.92 -13.30 -15.01
CA SER A 176 -2.81 -12.62 -14.07
C SER A 176 -1.98 -11.83 -13.08
N PHE A 177 -2.53 -10.77 -12.54
CA PHE A 177 -1.90 -9.96 -11.50
C PHE A 177 -2.69 -10.02 -10.21
N THR A 178 -1.97 -10.15 -9.10
CA THR A 178 -2.46 -9.80 -7.76
C THR A 178 -1.56 -8.69 -7.25
N CYS A 179 -2.13 -7.54 -6.97
CA CYS A 179 -1.38 -6.35 -6.61
C CYS A 179 -1.84 -5.84 -5.26
N HIS A 180 -0.91 -5.63 -4.34
CA HIS A 180 -1.21 -5.07 -3.03
C HIS A 180 -0.73 -3.62 -2.93
N SER A 181 -1.53 -2.75 -2.29
CA SER A 181 -1.11 -1.39 -1.92
C SER A 181 -0.45 -0.63 -3.09
N GLN A 182 0.82 -0.20 -2.93
CA GLN A 182 1.62 0.48 -3.97
C GLN A 182 1.81 -0.36 -5.24
N GLY A 183 1.81 -1.68 -5.15
CA GLY A 183 1.90 -2.54 -6.33
C GLY A 183 0.84 -2.24 -7.39
N ASN A 184 -0.31 -1.69 -6.97
CA ASN A 184 -1.35 -1.23 -7.89
C ASN A 184 -0.96 0.03 -8.66
N THR A 185 -0.07 0.88 -8.14
CA THR A 185 0.46 2.05 -8.88
C THR A 185 1.41 1.62 -9.98
N VAL A 186 2.19 0.57 -9.74
CA VAL A 186 3.06 -0.06 -10.74
C VAL A 186 2.21 -0.74 -11.83
N LEU A 187 1.17 -1.49 -11.44
CA LEU A 187 0.24 -2.10 -12.38
C LEU A 187 -0.47 -1.07 -13.25
N THR A 188 -1.02 0.00 -12.67
CA THR A 188 -1.71 1.04 -13.45
C THR A 188 -0.76 1.77 -14.38
N SER A 189 0.50 1.97 -13.99
CA SER A 189 1.57 2.45 -14.85
C SER A 189 1.86 1.48 -16.00
N TYR A 190 1.89 0.18 -15.73
CA TYR A 190 2.02 -0.85 -16.77
C TYR A 190 0.85 -0.79 -17.77
N LEU A 191 -0.37 -0.66 -17.27
CA LEU A 191 -1.56 -0.51 -18.14
C LEU A 191 -1.50 0.75 -19.00
N ALA A 192 -1.00 1.85 -18.47
CA ALA A 192 -0.82 3.10 -19.22
C ALA A 192 0.21 2.97 -20.35
N LEU A 193 1.33 2.27 -20.11
CA LEU A 193 2.42 2.11 -21.07
C LEU A 193 2.16 1.02 -22.10
N TYR A 194 1.61 -0.12 -21.68
CA TYR A 194 1.59 -1.36 -22.47
C TYR A 194 0.20 -1.93 -22.72
N GLY A 195 -0.84 -1.35 -22.06
CA GLY A 195 -2.20 -1.88 -22.13
C GLY A 195 -2.34 -3.26 -21.46
N SER A 196 -3.44 -3.94 -21.73
CA SER A 196 -3.87 -5.16 -21.05
C SER A 196 -3.96 -6.41 -21.93
N LYS A 197 -3.44 -6.37 -23.17
CA LYS A 197 -3.61 -7.47 -24.13
C LYS A 197 -3.11 -8.83 -23.64
N ASN A 198 -2.08 -8.82 -22.79
CA ASN A 198 -1.45 -10.01 -22.22
C ASN A 198 -1.94 -10.33 -20.81
N ILE A 199 -3.05 -9.74 -20.37
CA ILE A 199 -3.58 -9.89 -19.01
C ILE A 199 -4.88 -10.70 -19.08
N ASP A 200 -5.02 -11.65 -18.15
CA ASP A 200 -6.26 -12.40 -17.96
C ASP A 200 -7.08 -11.82 -16.80
N LYS A 201 -6.43 -11.63 -15.65
CA LYS A 201 -7.08 -11.09 -14.44
C LYS A 201 -6.21 -10.07 -13.74
N ILE A 202 -6.87 -9.16 -13.03
CA ILE A 202 -6.29 -8.14 -12.16
C ILE A 202 -7.06 -8.20 -10.84
N VAL A 203 -6.39 -8.57 -9.76
CA VAL A 203 -6.92 -8.52 -8.40
C VAL A 203 -6.18 -7.43 -7.64
N CYS A 204 -6.89 -6.35 -7.33
CA CYS A 204 -6.36 -5.20 -6.60
C CYS A 204 -6.72 -5.34 -5.13
N LEU A 205 -5.72 -5.52 -4.26
CA LEU A 205 -5.87 -5.63 -2.81
C LEU A 205 -5.47 -4.32 -2.15
N SER A 206 -6.35 -3.71 -1.37
CA SER A 206 -6.09 -2.43 -0.68
C SER A 206 -5.31 -1.43 -1.53
N PRO A 207 -5.77 -1.11 -2.76
CA PRO A 207 -4.96 -0.42 -3.75
C PRO A 207 -4.71 1.05 -3.43
N ALA A 208 -3.45 1.49 -3.54
CA ALA A 208 -3.01 2.86 -3.27
C ALA A 208 -3.05 3.79 -4.49
N TYR A 209 -3.69 3.41 -5.57
CA TYR A 209 -3.63 4.11 -6.85
C TYR A 209 -4.30 5.50 -6.88
N GLN A 210 -5.07 5.88 -5.87
CA GLN A 210 -5.60 7.24 -5.72
C GLN A 210 -4.93 8.05 -4.60
N GLY A 211 -3.93 7.47 -3.94
CA GLY A 211 -3.21 8.12 -2.85
C GLY A 211 -3.73 7.76 -1.47
N LEU A 212 -3.19 8.45 -0.47
CA LEU A 212 -3.49 8.31 0.96
C LEU A 212 -3.63 9.70 1.59
N SER A 213 -4.65 9.92 2.40
CA SER A 213 -4.84 11.19 3.11
C SER A 213 -3.64 11.56 3.99
N LEU A 214 -2.97 10.58 4.60
CA LEU A 214 -1.75 10.79 5.39
C LEU A 214 -0.64 11.44 4.56
N VAL A 215 -0.37 10.91 3.36
CA VAL A 215 0.71 11.42 2.50
C VAL A 215 0.33 12.78 1.91
N GLY A 216 -0.95 12.98 1.56
CA GLY A 216 -1.46 14.29 1.17
C GLY A 216 -1.23 15.34 2.25
N ALA A 217 -1.59 15.05 3.51
CA ALA A 217 -1.35 15.95 4.64
C ALA A 217 0.14 16.23 4.87
N LEU A 218 0.99 15.20 4.78
CA LEU A 218 2.44 15.35 4.94
C LEU A 218 3.03 16.23 3.83
N PHE A 219 2.74 15.93 2.56
CA PHE A 219 3.35 16.62 1.43
C PHE A 219 2.80 18.04 1.23
N THR A 220 1.57 18.33 1.71
CA THR A 220 1.04 19.71 1.75
C THR A 220 1.39 20.46 3.04
N LYS A 221 2.15 19.85 3.95
CA LYS A 221 2.48 20.39 5.29
C LYS A 221 1.22 20.69 6.15
N LYS A 222 0.09 20.05 5.86
CA LYS A 222 -1.20 20.24 6.55
C LYS A 222 -1.43 19.19 7.62
N ILE A 223 -0.44 18.96 8.49
CA ILE A 223 -0.53 18.01 9.60
C ILE A 223 -1.30 18.66 10.74
N SER A 224 -2.27 17.96 11.29
CA SER A 224 -3.09 18.42 12.42
C SER A 224 -3.28 17.30 13.44
N LEU A 225 -2.80 17.53 14.65
CA LEU A 225 -2.94 16.61 15.81
C LEU A 225 -3.95 17.14 16.84
N SER A 226 -4.22 18.46 16.84
CA SER A 226 -5.05 19.11 17.86
C SER A 226 -6.49 18.62 17.85
N GLY A 227 -7.04 18.38 19.04
CA GLY A 227 -8.43 17.97 19.23
C GLY A 227 -8.76 16.59 18.66
N LYS A 228 -7.80 15.69 18.63
CA LYS A 228 -7.94 14.36 18.00
C LYS A 228 -7.72 13.20 18.98
N GLY A 229 -7.89 13.43 20.27
CA GLY A 229 -7.72 12.38 21.30
C GLY A 229 -8.59 11.17 21.02
N ASP A 230 -9.87 11.37 20.76
CA ASP A 230 -10.81 10.28 20.44
C ASP A 230 -10.44 9.55 19.15
N ALA A 231 -10.00 10.28 18.12
CA ALA A 231 -9.59 9.68 16.85
C ALA A 231 -8.30 8.87 16.96
N PHE A 232 -7.35 9.31 17.81
CA PHE A 232 -6.13 8.55 18.12
C PHE A 232 -6.43 7.30 18.95
N GLU A 233 -7.36 7.39 19.88
CA GLU A 233 -7.84 6.24 20.64
C GLU A 233 -8.45 5.18 19.71
N GLU A 234 -9.37 5.57 18.84
CA GLU A 234 -9.99 4.67 17.85
C GLU A 234 -8.96 4.08 16.88
N TYR A 235 -8.02 4.89 16.44
CA TYR A 235 -6.93 4.41 15.58
C TYR A 235 -6.05 3.36 16.28
N LEU A 236 -5.70 3.62 17.54
CA LEU A 236 -4.89 2.69 18.33
C LEU A 236 -5.62 1.36 18.57
N LYS A 237 -6.91 1.42 18.89
CA LYS A 237 -7.77 0.23 19.04
C LYS A 237 -7.81 -0.59 17.75
N GLY A 238 -7.92 0.06 16.60
CA GLY A 238 -7.95 -0.60 15.29
C GLY A 238 -6.64 -1.32 14.95
N ILE A 239 -5.48 -0.74 15.30
CA ILE A 239 -4.18 -1.35 15.02
C ILE A 239 -3.85 -2.47 16.00
N MET A 240 -4.09 -2.25 17.29
CA MET A 240 -3.67 -3.19 18.32
C MET A 240 -4.61 -4.40 18.44
N GLY A 241 -5.86 -4.24 18.03
CA GLY A 241 -6.89 -5.24 18.28
C GLY A 241 -7.17 -5.44 19.77
N TYR A 242 -7.98 -6.42 20.07
CA TYR A 242 -8.36 -6.82 21.44
C TYR A 242 -8.10 -8.31 21.71
N GLU A 243 -7.25 -8.93 20.93
CA GLU A 243 -7.08 -10.39 20.97
C GLU A 243 -6.30 -10.87 22.19
N ASP A 244 -5.30 -10.07 22.64
CA ASP A 244 -4.47 -10.42 23.79
C ASP A 244 -4.65 -9.44 24.96
N ALA A 245 -4.35 -9.93 26.18
CA ALA A 245 -4.51 -9.17 27.41
C ALA A 245 -3.67 -7.88 27.47
N LYS A 246 -2.51 -7.88 26.79
CA LYS A 246 -1.62 -6.71 26.74
C LYS A 246 -2.20 -5.61 25.86
N SER A 247 -2.72 -5.96 24.69
CA SER A 247 -3.39 -5.03 23.78
C SER A 247 -4.65 -4.44 24.43
N GLN A 248 -5.48 -5.29 25.08
CA GLN A 248 -6.65 -4.84 25.86
C GLN A 248 -6.26 -3.86 26.96
N LEU A 249 -5.22 -4.15 27.73
CA LEU A 249 -4.74 -3.27 28.79
C LEU A 249 -4.29 -1.91 28.24
N ILE A 250 -3.49 -1.90 27.17
CA ILE A 250 -2.98 -0.64 26.57
C ILE A 250 -4.17 0.19 26.04
N CYS A 251 -5.08 -0.40 25.27
CA CYS A 251 -6.25 0.30 24.74
C CYS A 251 -7.10 0.88 25.86
N SER A 252 -7.37 0.10 26.92
CA SER A 252 -8.19 0.58 28.06
C SER A 252 -7.48 1.68 28.87
N VAL A 253 -6.17 1.60 29.05
CA VAL A 253 -5.39 2.69 29.69
C VAL A 253 -5.45 3.97 28.85
N VAL A 254 -5.32 3.86 27.50
CA VAL A 254 -5.43 5.02 26.61
C VAL A 254 -6.83 5.61 26.67
N SER A 255 -7.90 4.80 26.65
CA SER A 255 -9.28 5.26 26.82
C SER A 255 -9.51 5.99 28.12
N LEU A 256 -8.98 5.44 29.23
CA LEU A 256 -9.08 6.09 30.53
C LEU A 256 -8.33 7.44 30.56
N ILE A 257 -7.12 7.50 30.03
CA ILE A 257 -6.33 8.74 29.96
C ILE A 257 -7.04 9.76 29.05
N ASN A 258 -7.62 9.31 27.93
CA ASN A 258 -8.34 10.15 26.99
C ASN A 258 -9.63 10.74 27.62
N SER A 259 -10.35 9.96 28.42
CA SER A 259 -11.55 10.42 29.12
C SER A 259 -11.30 11.62 30.06
N TYR A 260 -10.07 11.82 30.49
CA TYR A 260 -9.61 12.99 31.27
C TYR A 260 -9.06 14.13 30.37
N GLY A 261 -9.12 14.00 29.03
CA GLY A 261 -8.60 14.99 28.07
C GLY A 261 -7.08 15.10 28.03
N LEU A 262 -6.35 14.14 28.60
CA LEU A 262 -4.88 14.18 28.67
C LEU A 262 -4.24 13.81 27.32
N VAL A 263 -4.91 13.00 26.49
CA VAL A 263 -4.45 12.69 25.13
C VAL A 263 -4.52 13.97 24.28
N ASP A 264 -5.67 14.67 24.30
CA ASP A 264 -5.80 15.95 23.60
C ASP A 264 -4.80 17.00 24.09
N PHE A 265 -4.57 17.08 25.38
CA PHE A 265 -3.57 17.99 25.95
C PHE A 265 -2.16 17.68 25.38
N ALA A 266 -1.76 16.41 25.34
CA ALA A 266 -0.48 15.99 24.79
C ALA A 266 -0.38 16.27 23.29
N LEU A 267 -1.42 15.95 22.54
CA LEU A 267 -1.45 16.20 21.08
C LEU A 267 -1.40 17.70 20.75
N ASN A 268 -2.14 18.56 21.49
CA ASN A 268 -2.08 20.00 21.33
C ASN A 268 -0.70 20.58 21.65
N TYR A 269 -0.02 20.02 22.65
CA TYR A 269 1.33 20.44 23.00
C TYR A 269 2.34 20.06 21.88
N VAL A 270 2.27 18.82 21.38
CA VAL A 270 3.10 18.37 20.25
C VAL A 270 2.80 19.18 19.00
N GLN A 271 1.52 19.51 18.72
CA GLN A 271 1.15 20.37 17.59
C GLN A 271 1.81 21.75 17.67
N GLY A 272 1.77 22.40 18.84
CA GLY A 272 2.41 23.70 19.02
C GLY A 272 3.93 23.67 18.74
N MET A 273 4.62 22.59 19.12
CA MET A 273 6.04 22.41 18.81
C MET A 273 6.26 22.13 17.33
N LEU A 274 5.42 21.33 16.68
CA LEU A 274 5.49 21.10 15.24
C LEU A 274 5.28 22.41 14.48
N ASP A 275 4.26 23.18 14.79
CA ASP A 275 3.93 24.43 14.10
C ASP A 275 5.10 25.42 14.16
N SER A 276 5.82 25.48 15.28
CA SER A 276 6.98 26.37 15.44
C SER A 276 8.23 25.95 14.66
N GLN A 277 8.37 24.66 14.32
CA GLN A 277 9.55 24.07 13.68
C GLN A 277 9.25 23.42 12.33
N LEU A 278 7.98 23.41 11.89
CA LEU A 278 7.52 22.62 10.75
C LEU A 278 8.34 22.91 9.48
N ASP A 279 8.43 24.18 9.08
CA ASP A 279 9.19 24.56 7.87
C ASP A 279 10.64 24.12 7.95
N ARG A 280 11.25 24.27 9.12
CA ARG A 280 12.63 23.90 9.32
C ARG A 280 12.85 22.38 9.24
N VAL A 281 11.96 21.58 9.85
CA VAL A 281 12.01 20.11 9.78
C VAL A 281 11.84 19.63 8.34
N PHE A 282 10.93 20.25 7.60
CA PHE A 282 10.75 19.94 6.18
C PHE A 282 11.99 20.35 5.36
N ASP A 283 12.44 21.58 5.47
CA ASP A 283 13.50 22.13 4.62
C ASP A 283 14.89 21.52 4.91
N GLU A 284 15.18 21.12 6.15
CA GLU A 284 16.48 20.56 6.56
C GLU A 284 16.50 19.01 6.60
N SER A 285 15.35 18.32 6.36
CA SER A 285 15.28 16.85 6.47
C SER A 285 14.28 16.23 5.50
N LEU A 286 12.98 16.43 5.73
CA LEU A 286 11.94 15.60 5.11
C LEU A 286 11.87 15.78 3.58
N ILE A 287 12.17 16.98 3.07
CA ILE A 287 12.19 17.24 1.63
C ILE A 287 13.33 16.45 0.96
N ASP A 288 14.53 16.52 1.50
CA ASP A 288 15.67 15.80 0.92
C ASP A 288 15.57 14.28 1.05
N ILE A 289 14.81 13.77 2.02
CA ILE A 289 14.59 12.34 2.20
C ILE A 289 13.39 11.86 1.35
N PHE A 290 12.21 12.42 1.60
CA PHE A 290 10.96 11.86 1.07
C PHE A 290 10.50 12.49 -0.25
N ALA A 291 10.72 13.81 -0.43
CA ALA A 291 10.27 14.45 -1.66
C ALA A 291 11.10 14.08 -2.87
N THR A 292 12.29 13.51 -2.70
CA THR A 292 13.11 12.99 -3.80
C THR A 292 12.66 11.61 -4.31
N MET A 293 11.69 10.96 -3.63
CA MET A 293 11.20 9.63 -3.96
C MET A 293 9.91 9.69 -4.80
N PRO A 294 9.95 9.54 -6.13
CA PRO A 294 8.73 9.56 -6.97
C PRO A 294 7.68 8.50 -6.57
N GLY A 295 8.13 7.40 -5.97
CA GLY A 295 7.25 6.36 -5.46
C GLY A 295 6.33 6.86 -4.34
N LEU A 296 6.82 7.74 -3.46
CA LEU A 296 5.99 8.37 -2.43
C LEU A 296 5.04 9.42 -3.00
N TRP A 297 5.43 10.11 -4.07
CA TRP A 297 4.53 11.02 -4.78
C TRP A 297 3.32 10.30 -5.37
N SER A 298 3.44 9.02 -5.67
CA SER A 298 2.31 8.22 -6.15
C SER A 298 1.21 8.04 -5.10
N PHE A 299 1.52 8.32 -3.83
CA PHE A 299 0.59 8.30 -2.71
C PHE A 299 -0.05 9.66 -2.40
N VAL A 300 0.39 10.74 -3.03
CA VAL A 300 -0.26 12.04 -2.88
C VAL A 300 -1.62 11.98 -3.58
N PRO A 301 -2.75 12.25 -2.90
CA PRO A 301 -4.06 12.32 -3.54
C PRO A 301 -4.07 13.35 -4.68
N ALA A 302 -4.85 13.05 -5.73
CA ALA A 302 -4.88 13.92 -6.91
C ALA A 302 -5.32 15.36 -6.61
N GLU A 303 -6.21 15.52 -5.64
CA GLU A 303 -6.68 16.83 -5.17
C GLU A 303 -5.61 17.64 -4.41
N ASP A 304 -4.60 16.98 -3.86
CA ASP A 304 -3.52 17.61 -3.08
C ASP A 304 -2.24 17.83 -3.91
N TYR A 305 -2.19 17.33 -5.16
CA TYR A 305 -0.95 17.23 -5.93
C TYR A 305 -0.26 18.56 -6.17
N ASP A 306 -1.00 19.57 -6.63
CA ASP A 306 -0.42 20.89 -6.94
C ASP A 306 0.05 21.62 -5.67
N ASP A 307 -0.73 21.58 -4.59
CA ASP A 307 -0.36 22.12 -3.29
C ASP A 307 0.90 21.42 -2.73
N ALA A 308 0.98 20.09 -2.87
CA ALA A 308 2.15 19.32 -2.44
C ALA A 308 3.40 19.69 -3.25
N LYS A 309 3.29 19.87 -4.56
CA LYS A 309 4.39 20.28 -5.43
C LYS A 309 4.93 21.65 -5.02
N GLU A 310 4.05 22.61 -4.78
CA GLU A 310 4.42 23.95 -4.31
C GLU A 310 5.10 23.89 -2.93
N ALA A 311 4.50 23.14 -1.99
CA ALA A 311 5.00 23.06 -0.62
C ALA A 311 6.37 22.37 -0.50
N MET A 312 6.59 21.28 -1.28
CA MET A 312 7.78 20.45 -1.16
C MET A 312 8.90 20.87 -2.09
N LEU A 313 8.61 21.27 -3.32
CA LEU A 313 9.63 21.50 -4.34
C LEU A 313 9.88 22.98 -4.62
N LYS A 314 8.94 23.87 -4.25
CA LYS A 314 9.06 25.35 -4.34
C LYS A 314 9.52 25.86 -5.71
N GLY A 315 9.30 25.08 -6.78
CA GLY A 315 9.77 25.43 -8.13
C GLY A 315 11.29 25.41 -8.32
N ASP A 316 12.06 24.76 -7.43
CA ASP A 316 13.51 24.67 -7.53
C ASP A 316 13.93 23.81 -8.74
N GLU A 317 14.72 24.39 -9.65
CA GLU A 317 15.19 23.75 -10.89
C GLU A 317 15.99 22.45 -10.64
N LYS A 318 16.59 22.28 -9.45
CA LYS A 318 17.30 21.05 -9.10
C LYS A 318 16.42 19.80 -9.16
N TYR A 319 15.10 19.98 -9.03
CA TYR A 319 14.11 18.89 -9.07
C TYR A 319 13.44 18.70 -10.45
N ALA A 320 13.93 19.35 -11.51
CA ALA A 320 13.29 19.29 -12.84
C ALA A 320 13.07 17.85 -13.32
N GLY A 321 14.05 16.96 -13.15
CA GLY A 321 13.91 15.54 -13.52
C GLY A 321 12.90 14.77 -12.67
N LEU A 322 12.82 15.09 -11.37
CA LEU A 322 11.79 14.54 -10.49
C LEU A 322 10.40 15.02 -10.90
N VAL A 323 10.24 16.32 -11.18
CA VAL A 323 8.96 16.92 -11.61
C VAL A 323 8.45 16.25 -12.89
N GLU A 324 9.32 16.00 -13.86
CA GLU A 324 8.93 15.27 -15.08
C GLU A 324 8.32 13.89 -14.75
N LYS A 325 8.92 13.13 -13.84
CA LYS A 325 8.46 11.79 -13.45
C LYS A 325 7.14 11.83 -12.69
N ILE A 326 7.02 12.71 -11.68
CA ILE A 326 5.80 12.79 -10.87
C ILE A 326 4.63 13.37 -11.67
N ASP A 327 4.87 14.38 -12.52
CA ASP A 327 3.86 14.93 -13.41
C ASP A 327 3.38 13.88 -14.42
N TYR A 328 4.31 13.09 -15.00
CA TYR A 328 3.91 12.02 -15.91
C TYR A 328 3.00 11.01 -15.21
N TYR A 329 3.37 10.54 -14.00
CA TYR A 329 2.56 9.61 -13.23
C TYR A 329 1.19 10.22 -12.88
N HIS A 330 1.17 11.42 -12.33
CA HIS A 330 -0.07 12.10 -11.93
C HIS A 330 -1.03 12.26 -13.12
N TYR A 331 -0.58 12.92 -14.19
CA TYR A 331 -1.47 13.27 -15.30
C TYR A 331 -1.76 12.11 -16.26
N ASN A 332 -0.91 11.09 -16.36
CA ASN A 332 -1.07 10.02 -17.33
C ASN A 332 -1.48 8.68 -16.73
N VAL A 333 -1.31 8.50 -15.41
CA VAL A 333 -1.63 7.25 -14.71
C VAL A 333 -2.67 7.48 -13.63
N GLN A 334 -2.34 8.22 -12.57
CA GLN A 334 -3.17 8.37 -11.38
C GLN A 334 -4.58 8.89 -11.69
N THR A 335 -4.67 10.06 -12.35
CA THR A 335 -5.95 10.67 -12.74
C THR A 335 -6.72 9.87 -13.81
N LYS A 336 -6.07 8.88 -14.42
CA LYS A 336 -6.67 8.01 -15.45
C LYS A 336 -6.89 6.58 -15.01
N THR A 337 -6.65 6.25 -13.74
CA THR A 337 -6.75 4.88 -13.18
C THR A 337 -8.09 4.22 -13.53
N GLU A 338 -9.19 4.90 -13.28
CA GLU A 338 -10.52 4.38 -13.66
C GLU A 338 -10.62 4.03 -15.15
N LYS A 339 -10.14 4.93 -16.02
CA LYS A 339 -10.16 4.72 -17.47
C LYS A 339 -9.27 3.55 -17.90
N LEU A 340 -8.09 3.42 -17.28
CA LEU A 340 -7.15 2.33 -17.57
C LEU A 340 -7.73 0.97 -17.17
N LEU A 341 -8.34 0.85 -16.00
CA LEU A 341 -8.99 -0.38 -15.55
C LEU A 341 -10.24 -0.69 -16.38
N LYS A 342 -11.06 0.30 -16.75
CA LYS A 342 -12.19 0.12 -17.68
C LYS A 342 -11.73 -0.37 -19.06
N HIS A 343 -10.61 0.17 -19.55
CA HIS A 343 -10.01 -0.26 -20.80
C HIS A 343 -9.48 -1.69 -20.70
N ALA A 344 -8.85 -2.05 -19.59
CA ALA A 344 -8.40 -3.43 -19.36
C ALA A 344 -9.57 -4.42 -19.43
N ARG A 345 -10.70 -4.09 -18.79
CA ARG A 345 -11.92 -4.91 -18.87
C ARG A 345 -12.49 -5.01 -20.29
N SER A 346 -12.55 -3.90 -21.02
CA SER A 346 -13.05 -3.91 -22.41
C SER A 346 -12.19 -4.77 -23.35
N ASN A 347 -10.91 -4.97 -22.99
CA ASN A 347 -9.98 -5.86 -23.69
C ASN A 347 -10.01 -7.31 -23.18
N GLY A 348 -10.92 -7.63 -22.26
CA GLY A 348 -11.16 -9.00 -21.79
C GLY A 348 -10.38 -9.40 -20.54
N ALA A 349 -9.66 -8.48 -19.87
CA ALA A 349 -9.10 -8.75 -18.55
C ALA A 349 -10.21 -8.64 -17.48
N ALA A 350 -10.31 -9.59 -16.56
CA ALA A 350 -11.17 -9.44 -15.40
C ALA A 350 -10.52 -8.49 -14.39
N VAL A 351 -11.33 -7.62 -13.75
CA VAL A 351 -10.86 -6.68 -12.70
C VAL A 351 -11.66 -6.92 -11.45
N ILE A 352 -10.98 -7.16 -10.34
CA ILE A 352 -11.52 -7.40 -9.00
C ILE A 352 -10.83 -6.43 -8.05
N ILE A 353 -11.59 -5.74 -7.21
CA ILE A 353 -11.08 -4.78 -6.23
C ILE A 353 -11.53 -5.22 -4.85
N ALA A 354 -10.59 -5.30 -3.91
CA ALA A 354 -10.83 -5.58 -2.50
C ALA A 354 -10.41 -4.37 -1.67
N SER A 355 -11.32 -3.87 -0.83
CA SER A 355 -11.18 -2.63 -0.07
C SER A 355 -11.56 -2.87 1.39
N GLY A 356 -10.64 -2.62 2.32
CA GLY A 356 -10.91 -2.66 3.76
C GLY A 356 -11.76 -1.47 4.22
N TYR A 357 -12.52 -1.63 5.30
CA TYR A 357 -13.27 -0.54 5.95
C TYR A 357 -13.56 -0.86 7.41
N ASN A 358 -14.14 0.09 8.11
CA ASN A 358 -14.49 0.10 9.54
C ASN A 358 -13.30 0.25 10.48
N ILE A 359 -12.12 0.54 9.96
CA ILE A 359 -10.93 0.89 10.74
C ILE A 359 -10.64 2.37 10.52
N SER A 360 -10.26 3.09 11.59
CA SER A 360 -9.92 4.51 11.51
C SER A 360 -8.63 4.71 10.70
N SER A 361 -8.61 5.73 9.84
CA SER A 361 -7.35 6.21 9.25
C SER A 361 -6.48 6.89 10.30
N ILE A 362 -5.18 7.03 10.03
CA ILE A 362 -4.25 7.77 10.91
C ILE A 362 -4.77 9.19 11.10
N PRO A 363 -5.06 9.63 12.33
CA PRO A 363 -5.77 10.88 12.58
C PRO A 363 -4.84 12.11 12.60
N VAL A 364 -4.03 12.29 11.56
CA VAL A 364 -3.08 13.41 11.42
C VAL A 364 -3.50 14.42 10.33
N THR A 365 -4.66 14.23 9.71
CA THR A 365 -5.16 15.11 8.65
C THR A 365 -6.10 16.19 9.20
N LEU A 366 -6.34 17.27 8.44
CA LEU A 366 -7.31 18.30 8.80
C LEU A 366 -8.75 17.81 8.78
N THR A 367 -9.04 16.74 8.08
CA THR A 367 -10.36 16.13 8.00
C THR A 367 -10.60 15.17 9.17
N ALA A 368 -11.86 14.94 9.50
CA ALA A 368 -12.21 13.89 10.46
C ALA A 368 -11.72 12.53 9.96
N ALA A 369 -11.43 11.64 10.90
CA ALA A 369 -11.03 10.28 10.59
C ALA A 369 -12.08 9.59 9.69
N GLY A 370 -11.62 9.09 8.56
CA GLY A 370 -12.44 8.38 7.58
C GLY A 370 -12.42 6.88 7.77
N GLN A 371 -13.28 6.21 7.04
CA GLN A 371 -13.20 4.76 6.85
C GLN A 371 -11.91 4.41 6.13
N SER A 372 -11.19 3.43 6.61
CA SER A 372 -9.93 2.95 6.03
C SER A 372 -9.65 1.49 6.38
N ASP A 373 -8.51 1.00 5.91
CA ASP A 373 -7.85 -0.23 6.34
C ASP A 373 -6.70 0.07 7.32
N TYR A 374 -6.80 1.11 8.15
CA TYR A 374 -5.84 1.84 9.01
C TYR A 374 -4.77 2.65 8.25
N LEU A 375 -4.51 2.39 6.99
CA LEU A 375 -3.49 3.11 6.21
C LEU A 375 -4.11 3.90 5.06
N ILE A 376 -4.92 3.25 4.22
CA ILE A 376 -5.51 3.86 3.03
C ILE A 376 -7.01 4.06 3.22
N ASP A 377 -7.47 5.26 2.96
CA ASP A 377 -8.90 5.59 3.03
C ASP A 377 -9.72 4.72 2.07
N THR A 378 -10.82 4.15 2.56
CA THR A 378 -11.71 3.28 1.78
C THR A 378 -12.25 3.95 0.51
N LYS A 379 -12.45 5.28 0.54
CA LYS A 379 -12.84 6.06 -0.64
C LYS A 379 -11.81 5.98 -1.77
N TYR A 380 -10.53 5.88 -1.44
CA TYR A 380 -9.44 5.79 -2.40
C TYR A 380 -9.24 4.36 -2.90
N THR A 381 -9.21 3.37 -2.00
CA THR A 381 -9.07 1.97 -2.38
C THR A 381 -10.21 1.49 -3.28
N SER A 382 -11.43 1.99 -3.04
CA SER A 382 -12.64 1.62 -3.79
C SER A 382 -12.89 2.43 -5.07
N LEU A 383 -12.06 3.43 -5.40
CA LEU A 383 -12.32 4.39 -6.48
C LEU A 383 -13.64 5.15 -6.30
N GLY A 384 -13.87 5.70 -5.10
CA GLY A 384 -14.92 6.70 -4.85
C GLY A 384 -16.19 6.19 -4.19
N ALA A 385 -16.15 5.10 -3.42
CA ALA A 385 -17.29 4.73 -2.58
C ALA A 385 -17.59 5.83 -1.56
N THR A 386 -18.86 6.13 -1.35
CA THR A 386 -19.30 7.00 -0.27
C THR A 386 -19.24 6.25 1.05
N CYS A 387 -18.50 6.82 1.99
CA CYS A 387 -18.27 6.25 3.30
C CYS A 387 -18.84 7.17 4.39
N ALA A 388 -19.49 6.61 5.40
CA ALA A 388 -19.79 7.35 6.63
C ALA A 388 -18.48 7.69 7.36
N PRO A 389 -18.45 8.75 8.18
CA PRO A 389 -17.34 8.95 9.12
C PRO A 389 -17.15 7.71 10.02
N ILE A 390 -15.92 7.52 10.53
CA ILE A 390 -15.67 6.42 11.46
C ILE A 390 -16.66 6.48 12.66
N THR A 391 -17.06 5.37 13.20
CA THR A 391 -18.09 5.20 14.25
C THR A 391 -19.49 5.67 13.90
N LYS A 392 -19.75 6.08 12.66
CA LYS A 392 -21.06 6.57 12.19
C LYS A 392 -21.59 5.76 11.03
N THR A 393 -22.88 5.91 10.77
CA THR A 393 -23.56 5.36 9.60
C THR A 393 -23.97 6.49 8.65
N LEU A 394 -24.32 6.14 7.43
CA LEU A 394 -24.89 7.06 6.42
C LEU A 394 -26.27 7.61 6.85
N GLY A 395 -26.87 7.01 7.89
CA GLY A 395 -28.16 7.41 8.47
C GLY A 395 -29.34 6.58 7.93
N GLU A 396 -30.37 6.43 8.77
CA GLU A 396 -31.54 5.59 8.49
C GLU A 396 -32.31 5.97 7.21
N ASN A 397 -32.30 7.26 6.87
CA ASN A 397 -32.99 7.79 5.70
C ASN A 397 -32.13 7.83 4.46
N TYR A 398 -30.86 7.40 4.52
CA TYR A 398 -29.99 7.39 3.37
C TYR A 398 -30.52 6.45 2.29
N ARG A 399 -30.40 6.84 1.06
CA ARG A 399 -30.76 6.02 -0.11
C ARG A 399 -29.55 5.93 -1.02
N GLN A 400 -29.33 4.77 -1.57
CA GLN A 400 -28.28 4.52 -2.54
C GLN A 400 -28.24 5.61 -3.62
N ALA A 401 -27.09 6.25 -3.80
CA ALA A 401 -26.93 7.43 -4.65
C ALA A 401 -27.09 7.09 -6.14
N LYS A 402 -26.59 5.94 -6.58
CA LYS A 402 -26.69 5.49 -7.99
C LYS A 402 -27.42 4.15 -8.08
N ARG A 403 -28.25 4.01 -9.09
CA ARG A 403 -29.06 2.80 -9.34
C ARG A 403 -28.86 2.24 -10.76
N SER A 404 -27.71 2.51 -11.36
CA SER A 404 -27.44 2.17 -12.76
C SER A 404 -27.54 0.67 -13.08
N CYS A 405 -27.26 -0.20 -12.10
CA CYS A 405 -27.29 -1.65 -12.25
C CYS A 405 -28.57 -2.31 -11.71
N GLY A 406 -29.46 -1.57 -11.06
CA GLY A 406 -30.69 -2.09 -10.46
C GLY A 406 -30.49 -2.89 -9.18
N HIS A 407 -29.27 -2.96 -8.63
CA HIS A 407 -28.94 -3.74 -7.42
C HIS A 407 -28.73 -2.86 -6.20
N ASN A 408 -28.86 -3.48 -5.02
CA ASN A 408 -28.51 -2.85 -3.76
C ASN A 408 -27.01 -2.95 -3.53
N HIS A 409 -26.34 -1.81 -3.35
CA HIS A 409 -24.92 -1.65 -3.06
C HIS A 409 -24.68 -0.89 -1.74
N LEU A 410 -25.68 -0.85 -0.85
CA LEU A 410 -25.48 -0.36 0.52
C LEU A 410 -24.99 -1.50 1.40
N SER A 411 -23.97 -1.23 2.21
CA SER A 411 -23.51 -2.19 3.20
C SER A 411 -24.62 -2.46 4.24
N PRO A 412 -24.72 -3.70 4.75
CA PRO A 412 -25.75 -4.05 5.74
C PRO A 412 -25.70 -3.23 7.03
N ASP A 413 -24.48 -2.80 7.43
CA ASP A 413 -24.22 -1.94 8.58
C ASP A 413 -24.49 -0.44 8.31
N GLY A 414 -24.80 -0.06 7.06
CA GLY A 414 -25.08 1.32 6.67
C GLY A 414 -23.86 2.25 6.64
N ILE A 415 -22.66 1.71 6.54
CA ILE A 415 -21.40 2.48 6.52
C ILE A 415 -20.99 2.86 5.10
N ILE A 416 -21.17 1.97 4.13
CA ILE A 416 -20.68 2.14 2.74
C ILE A 416 -21.82 2.17 1.74
N ASP A 417 -21.79 3.15 0.82
CA ASP A 417 -22.54 3.11 -0.44
C ASP A 417 -21.56 2.82 -1.59
N ALA A 418 -21.44 1.55 -1.96
CA ALA A 418 -20.58 1.11 -3.04
C ALA A 418 -21.11 1.50 -4.43
N SER A 419 -22.37 1.98 -4.55
CA SER A 419 -22.91 2.41 -5.84
C SER A 419 -22.19 3.61 -6.42
N THR A 420 -21.51 4.40 -5.59
CA THR A 420 -20.79 5.60 -5.98
C THR A 420 -19.39 5.33 -6.52
N CYS A 421 -18.80 4.18 -6.20
CA CYS A 421 -17.49 3.81 -6.70
C CYS A 421 -17.50 3.56 -8.22
N SER A 422 -16.32 3.55 -8.84
CA SER A 422 -16.19 3.39 -10.30
C SER A 422 -16.53 1.99 -10.80
N PHE A 423 -16.47 0.97 -9.93
CA PHE A 423 -16.66 -0.44 -10.25
C PHE A 423 -17.59 -1.16 -9.24
N PRO A 424 -18.85 -0.72 -9.05
CA PRO A 424 -19.70 -1.22 -7.98
C PRO A 424 -19.96 -2.75 -8.05
N GLU A 425 -20.01 -3.33 -9.25
CA GLU A 425 -20.24 -4.76 -9.46
C GLU A 425 -18.97 -5.61 -9.26
N TYR A 426 -17.78 -4.99 -9.10
CA TYR A 426 -16.47 -5.65 -9.10
C TYR A 426 -15.61 -5.23 -7.92
N THR A 427 -16.20 -4.50 -6.93
CA THR A 427 -15.53 -4.08 -5.71
C THR A 427 -16.17 -4.78 -4.52
N TRP A 428 -15.36 -5.54 -3.78
CA TRP A 428 -15.70 -6.17 -2.51
C TRP A 428 -15.18 -5.32 -1.37
N PHE A 429 -15.94 -5.27 -0.29
CA PHE A 429 -15.61 -4.52 0.90
C PHE A 429 -15.48 -5.46 2.08
N PHE A 430 -14.35 -5.36 2.78
CA PHE A 430 -14.00 -6.23 3.90
C PHE A 430 -13.97 -5.39 5.18
N ARG A 431 -14.98 -5.57 6.01
CA ARG A 431 -15.09 -4.92 7.30
C ARG A 431 -14.06 -5.51 8.25
N ASP A 432 -13.43 -4.63 9.05
CA ASP A 432 -12.43 -4.99 10.06
C ASP A 432 -11.19 -5.70 9.48
N ASN A 433 -10.92 -5.54 8.17
CA ASN A 433 -9.73 -6.05 7.49
C ASN A 433 -8.69 -4.96 7.36
N GLY A 434 -7.60 -5.09 8.10
CA GLY A 434 -6.47 -4.18 8.05
C GLY A 434 -5.65 -4.29 6.78
N HIS A 435 -4.77 -3.30 6.55
CA HIS A 435 -4.02 -3.16 5.31
C HIS A 435 -3.17 -4.37 4.93
N ASN A 436 -2.60 -5.04 5.93
CA ASN A 436 -1.73 -6.20 5.77
C ASN A 436 -2.35 -7.50 6.33
N ASP A 437 -3.65 -7.52 6.58
CA ASP A 437 -4.32 -8.68 7.15
C ASP A 437 -4.73 -9.64 6.02
N PHE A 438 -3.91 -10.66 5.82
CA PHE A 438 -4.11 -11.71 4.83
C PHE A 438 -4.39 -13.03 5.53
N SER A 439 -5.59 -13.17 6.14
CA SER A 439 -6.01 -14.47 6.70
C SER A 439 -6.15 -15.51 5.59
N ASP A 440 -6.10 -16.79 5.98
CA ASP A 440 -6.23 -17.90 5.04
C ASP A 440 -7.53 -17.79 4.24
N GLU A 441 -8.65 -17.43 4.90
CA GLU A 441 -9.94 -17.27 4.25
C GLU A 441 -10.00 -16.07 3.30
N TYR A 442 -9.28 -14.98 3.64
CA TYR A 442 -9.13 -13.85 2.70
C TYR A 442 -8.33 -14.26 1.46
N LEU A 443 -7.29 -15.05 1.64
CA LEU A 443 -6.51 -15.61 0.54
C LEU A 443 -7.31 -16.63 -0.28
N GLU A 444 -8.22 -17.38 0.34
CA GLU A 444 -9.19 -18.23 -0.39
C GLU A 444 -10.11 -17.40 -1.29
N PHE A 445 -10.56 -16.23 -0.84
CA PHE A 445 -11.30 -15.30 -1.70
C PHE A 445 -10.46 -14.86 -2.89
N VAL A 446 -9.19 -14.48 -2.67
CA VAL A 446 -8.25 -14.09 -3.74
C VAL A 446 -8.07 -15.23 -4.74
N ASN A 447 -7.88 -16.45 -4.23
CA ASN A 447 -7.76 -17.65 -5.04
C ASN A 447 -9.02 -17.93 -5.86
N TRP A 448 -10.20 -17.84 -5.23
CA TRP A 448 -11.47 -17.96 -5.93
C TRP A 448 -11.56 -16.94 -7.08
N ALA A 449 -11.20 -15.67 -6.84
CA ALA A 449 -11.25 -14.61 -7.84
C ALA A 449 -10.29 -14.88 -9.02
N LEU A 450 -9.08 -15.37 -8.73
CA LEU A 450 -8.08 -15.75 -9.74
C LEU A 450 -8.51 -16.95 -10.58
N ASN A 451 -9.18 -17.92 -9.99
CA ASN A 451 -9.63 -19.15 -10.67
C ASN A 451 -11.04 -19.02 -11.28
N TYR A 452 -11.77 -17.95 -10.99
CA TYR A 452 -13.11 -17.75 -11.55
C TYR A 452 -13.08 -17.65 -13.08
N ARG A 453 -13.94 -18.37 -13.75
CA ARG A 453 -13.98 -18.34 -15.23
C ARG A 453 -14.64 -17.04 -15.74
N GLY A 454 -13.86 -16.16 -16.34
CA GLY A 454 -14.32 -14.87 -16.84
C GLY A 454 -14.28 -13.78 -15.74
N GLN A 455 -15.19 -12.81 -15.82
CA GLN A 455 -15.29 -11.71 -14.87
C GLN A 455 -16.23 -12.06 -13.72
N PRO A 456 -15.74 -12.27 -12.48
CA PRO A 456 -16.62 -12.40 -11.34
C PRO A 456 -17.28 -11.05 -11.00
N THR A 457 -18.47 -11.13 -10.44
CA THR A 457 -19.20 -9.98 -9.88
C THR A 457 -19.48 -10.25 -8.41
N VAL A 458 -19.81 -9.21 -7.67
CA VAL A 458 -20.19 -9.30 -6.25
C VAL A 458 -21.41 -10.23 -5.96
N ARG A 459 -21.95 -10.85 -7.01
CA ARG A 459 -23.06 -11.82 -6.93
C ARG A 459 -22.71 -13.18 -7.53
N SER A 460 -21.49 -13.37 -7.98
CA SER A 460 -21.07 -14.61 -8.62
C SER A 460 -20.99 -15.79 -7.66
N ALA A 461 -20.79 -15.55 -6.37
CA ALA A 461 -20.78 -16.56 -5.33
C ALA A 461 -21.55 -16.08 -4.10
N LYS A 462 -22.32 -16.99 -3.49
CA LYS A 462 -23.05 -16.70 -2.23
C LYS A 462 -22.10 -16.63 -1.03
N SER A 463 -20.98 -17.36 -1.10
CA SER A 463 -19.92 -17.33 -0.08
C SER A 463 -19.14 -16.02 -0.07
N TYR A 464 -19.14 -15.28 -1.18
CA TYR A 464 -18.42 -14.02 -1.31
C TYR A 464 -19.34 -12.88 -1.78
N PRO A 465 -20.31 -12.45 -0.96
CA PRO A 465 -21.14 -11.27 -1.26
C PRO A 465 -20.27 -9.99 -1.24
N GLN A 466 -20.84 -8.88 -1.70
CA GLN A 466 -20.12 -7.60 -1.82
C GLN A 466 -19.49 -7.11 -0.51
N PHE A 467 -20.17 -7.36 0.61
CA PHE A 467 -19.74 -6.91 1.93
C PHE A 467 -19.45 -8.12 2.79
N MET A 468 -18.21 -8.27 3.17
CA MET A 468 -17.68 -9.31 4.03
C MET A 468 -17.19 -8.69 5.34
N MET A 469 -16.98 -9.50 6.35
CA MET A 469 -16.40 -9.11 7.63
C MET A 469 -15.33 -10.14 8.00
N VAL A 470 -14.19 -9.66 8.46
CA VAL A 470 -13.16 -10.49 9.10
C VAL A 470 -13.48 -10.55 10.59
N THR A 471 -13.65 -11.75 11.11
CA THR A 471 -13.90 -11.96 12.54
C THR A 471 -12.60 -11.98 13.32
N ALA A 472 -12.66 -11.89 14.65
CA ALA A 472 -11.47 -11.85 15.50
C ALA A 472 -10.59 -13.10 15.39
N ASP A 473 -11.16 -14.26 15.01
CA ASP A 473 -10.41 -15.49 14.73
C ASP A 473 -9.94 -15.60 13.26
N GLY A 474 -10.10 -14.53 12.47
CA GLY A 474 -9.65 -14.45 11.07
C GLY A 474 -10.61 -15.04 10.05
N ALA A 475 -11.78 -15.56 10.48
CA ALA A 475 -12.76 -16.10 9.56
C ALA A 475 -13.40 -15.01 8.70
N LEU A 476 -13.80 -15.37 7.49
CA LEU A 476 -14.44 -14.46 6.53
C LEU A 476 -15.93 -14.76 6.41
N GLU A 477 -16.76 -13.86 6.93
CA GLU A 477 -18.21 -13.99 6.94
C GLU A 477 -18.91 -12.87 6.18
N PRO A 478 -20.15 -13.06 5.67
CA PRO A 478 -20.96 -11.98 5.16
C PRO A 478 -21.19 -10.89 6.23
N ALA A 479 -20.96 -9.63 5.90
CA ALA A 479 -21.16 -8.53 6.84
C ALA A 479 -22.62 -8.48 7.33
N SER A 480 -22.81 -8.32 8.62
CA SER A 480 -24.12 -8.23 9.29
C SER A 480 -24.44 -6.79 9.69
N ARG A 481 -25.69 -6.55 10.14
CA ARG A 481 -26.13 -5.27 10.71
C ARG A 481 -25.59 -5.03 12.11
N GLU A 482 -25.20 -6.08 12.80
CA GLU A 482 -24.75 -5.98 14.18
C GLU A 482 -23.32 -5.43 14.20
N ILE A 483 -23.18 -4.28 14.81
CA ILE A 483 -21.86 -3.76 15.23
C ILE A 483 -21.60 -4.47 16.54
N PRO A 484 -20.54 -5.27 16.69
CA PRO A 484 -20.19 -5.81 17.99
C PRO A 484 -19.94 -4.66 18.96
N VAL A 485 -20.86 -4.45 19.90
CA VAL A 485 -20.66 -3.50 20.98
C VAL A 485 -19.92 -4.23 22.08
N GLU A 486 -18.68 -3.87 22.34
CA GLU A 486 -18.00 -4.33 23.54
C GLU A 486 -18.74 -3.81 24.77
N THR A 487 -19.23 -4.73 25.59
CA THR A 487 -20.11 -4.46 26.74
C THR A 487 -19.37 -4.28 28.05
N ARG A 488 -18.02 -4.31 28.06
CA ARG A 488 -17.22 -4.12 29.28
C ARG A 488 -16.83 -2.67 29.48
N SER A 489 -16.90 -2.20 30.72
CA SER A 489 -16.34 -0.89 31.04
C SER A 489 -14.82 -0.91 30.94
N ASP A 490 -14.20 0.19 30.53
CA ASP A 490 -12.74 0.31 30.43
C ASP A 490 -12.04 -0.04 31.76
N GLU A 491 -12.64 0.29 32.90
CA GLU A 491 -12.13 -0.06 34.23
C GLU A 491 -12.13 -1.58 34.47
N GLU A 492 -13.17 -2.29 34.03
CA GLU A 492 -13.27 -3.74 34.15
C GLU A 492 -12.25 -4.44 33.26
N VAL A 493 -12.04 -3.92 32.03
CA VAL A 493 -11.04 -4.41 31.10
C VAL A 493 -9.63 -4.18 31.63
N ILE A 494 -9.31 -2.98 32.15
CA ILE A 494 -8.02 -2.66 32.76
C ILE A 494 -7.71 -3.64 33.90
N PHE A 495 -8.66 -3.84 34.81
CA PHE A 495 -8.45 -4.72 35.96
C PHE A 495 -8.21 -6.18 35.53
N THR A 496 -9.03 -6.69 34.62
CA THR A 496 -8.93 -8.07 34.12
C THR A 496 -7.64 -8.29 33.34
N SER A 497 -7.29 -7.36 32.45
CA SER A 497 -6.12 -7.45 31.59
C SER A 497 -4.82 -7.26 32.40
N ALA A 498 -4.81 -6.37 33.39
CA ALA A 498 -3.66 -6.20 34.29
C ALA A 498 -3.35 -7.49 35.07
N ILE A 499 -4.39 -8.18 35.55
CA ILE A 499 -4.22 -9.49 36.23
C ILE A 499 -3.65 -10.53 35.28
N ALA A 500 -4.11 -10.56 34.01
CA ALA A 500 -3.61 -11.51 33.02
C ALA A 500 -2.14 -11.26 32.70
N VAL A 501 -1.75 -10.00 32.43
CA VAL A 501 -0.35 -9.60 32.15
C VAL A 501 0.57 -9.93 33.35
N ILE A 502 0.10 -9.70 34.58
CA ILE A 502 0.87 -10.06 35.79
C ILE A 502 1.08 -11.59 35.88
N LYS A 503 0.05 -12.38 35.59
CA LYS A 503 0.15 -13.85 35.59
C LYS A 503 1.09 -14.41 34.51
N GLU A 504 1.19 -13.77 33.36
CA GLU A 504 2.10 -14.17 32.30
C GLU A 504 3.57 -13.75 32.56
N SER A 505 3.79 -12.81 33.51
CA SER A 505 5.11 -12.28 33.83
C SER A 505 5.79 -13.06 35.00
N PHE A 506 5.08 -13.98 35.66
CA PHE A 506 5.53 -14.87 36.69
C PHE A 506 5.36 -16.34 36.32
#